data_2d512b30934a73399b7a2681c5e186b9
#
_entry.id   2d512b30934a73399b7a2681c5e186b9
#
_cell.length_a   1.000
_cell.length_b   1.000
_cell.length_c   1.000
_cell.angle_alpha   90.00
_cell.angle_beta   90.00
_cell.angle_gamma   90.00
#
_symmetry.space_group_name_H-M   'P 1'
#
loop_
_entity.id
_entity.type
_entity.pdbx_description
1 polymer ?
#
loop_
_entity_poly.entity_id
_entity_poly.type
_entity_poly.pdbx_seq_one_letter_code
_entity_poly.pdbx_strand_id
1 'polypeptide(L)'
;MFKRKIEKYLKEWKSDEHKMPLIIKGCRQCGKTFSVLDFAHKNYEHVVYLDFFQHPEYKSVFDGGLDIDLLCMTLSTLIPDVNFVSGKTCIIFDEIQECPRARTALKFFKTDGRYDVIGTGSLLGVSGYHTNASSEAPIPVGYETIIDMYPMDFEEWLWANGIQKMTIDYLHRCLEEKTPIQNAIHERMRQLLLQYCIVGGMPRAVSVFMETHNMQNVLRMQQAIIEEYKVDMLKYAPQADKARIRECFESIPRQLSKENKKFAYATVRPNGRGRDYQGSLQWIEDAGIIRRCYNLSAPELPLDGNSIPDQFKVYMADTGLFISMLEPGTAADILQGNLYGYKGAIFENLVADIFGKMNRKLYYFRKDSGLEIDFVTRYEGECTLVEVKASNGNIKSAKTILSNPEKYHVSQAIKLGDVNVGTAPQTLILPLYMAFLLENR
;
A
#
# COMPACT_ATOMS: atom_id res chain seq x y z
N MET A 1 -5.05 2.83 20.19
CA MET A 1 -4.53 3.73 19.13
C MET A 1 -3.18 3.23 18.68
N PHE A 2 -2.98 3.04 17.35
CA PHE A 2 -1.71 2.54 16.82
C PHE A 2 -0.82 3.70 16.39
N LYS A 3 0.47 3.61 16.72
CA LYS A 3 1.49 4.52 16.20
C LYS A 3 1.66 4.26 14.69
N ARG A 4 1.69 5.33 13.88
CA ARG A 4 1.83 5.26 12.42
C ARG A 4 3.05 6.07 11.94
N LYS A 5 3.71 5.58 10.90
CA LYS A 5 4.85 6.27 10.27
C LYS A 5 4.46 7.65 9.72
N ILE A 6 3.22 7.79 9.26
CA ILE A 6 2.70 9.06 8.74
C ILE A 6 2.72 10.19 9.77
N GLU A 7 2.68 9.89 11.07
CA GLU A 7 2.75 10.93 12.13
C GLU A 7 4.07 11.71 12.08
N LYS A 8 5.18 11.03 11.75
CA LYS A 8 6.48 11.69 11.57
C LYS A 8 6.43 12.64 10.37
N TYR A 9 5.93 12.16 9.24
CA TYR A 9 5.78 12.97 8.03
C TYR A 9 4.91 14.20 8.27
N LEU A 10 3.76 14.05 8.94
CA LEU A 10 2.85 15.16 9.24
C LEU A 10 3.51 16.23 10.12
N LYS A 11 4.36 15.84 11.08
CA LYS A 11 5.13 16.77 11.91
C LYS A 11 6.18 17.52 11.09
N GLU A 12 6.92 16.82 10.23
CA GLU A 12 7.90 17.40 9.32
C GLU A 12 7.22 18.35 8.34
N TRP A 13 6.10 17.96 7.74
CA TRP A 13 5.29 18.81 6.87
C TRP A 13 4.80 20.06 7.59
N LYS A 14 4.31 19.97 8.82
CA LYS A 14 3.85 21.15 9.58
C LYS A 14 4.97 22.15 9.81
N SER A 15 6.19 21.69 10.06
CA SER A 15 7.36 22.53 10.33
C SER A 15 8.01 23.14 9.09
N ASP A 16 7.64 22.70 7.89
CA ASP A 16 8.16 23.23 6.63
C ASP A 16 7.50 24.60 6.32
N GLU A 17 8.30 25.66 6.26
CA GLU A 17 7.85 27.02 5.91
C GLU A 17 7.30 27.13 4.48
N HIS A 18 7.74 26.22 3.59
CA HIS A 18 7.31 26.21 2.19
C HIS A 18 6.24 25.15 1.89
N LYS A 19 5.70 24.51 2.93
CA LYS A 19 4.69 23.45 2.77
C LYS A 19 3.54 23.86 1.86
N MET A 20 3.09 22.92 1.06
CA MET A 20 1.86 23.02 0.28
C MET A 20 0.71 22.39 1.06
N PRO A 21 -0.57 22.74 0.78
CA PRO A 21 -1.69 21.93 1.19
C PRO A 21 -1.43 20.46 0.92
N LEU A 22 -1.73 19.59 1.89
CA LEU A 22 -1.43 18.18 1.83
C LEU A 22 -2.65 17.36 1.44
N ILE A 23 -2.50 16.45 0.50
CA ILE A 23 -3.50 15.42 0.20
C ILE A 23 -2.95 14.06 0.56
N ILE A 24 -3.70 13.32 1.38
CA ILE A 24 -3.38 11.95 1.77
C ILE A 24 -4.35 11.01 1.06
N LYS A 25 -3.85 10.28 0.07
CA LYS A 25 -4.61 9.24 -0.64
C LYS A 25 -4.24 7.84 -0.12
N GLY A 26 -5.09 6.87 -0.38
CA GLY A 26 -4.84 5.47 -0.01
C GLY A 26 -6.14 4.67 0.04
N CYS A 27 -6.06 3.35 0.10
CA CYS A 27 -7.24 2.50 0.10
C CYS A 27 -8.21 2.85 1.24
N ARG A 28 -9.45 2.45 1.10
CA ARG A 28 -10.45 2.60 2.18
C ARG A 28 -10.01 1.87 3.43
N GLN A 29 -10.32 2.47 4.59
CA GLN A 29 -10.06 1.93 5.93
C GLN A 29 -8.58 1.74 6.29
N CYS A 30 -7.62 2.30 5.54
CA CYS A 30 -6.21 2.27 5.94
C CYS A 30 -5.86 3.23 7.09
N GLY A 31 -6.85 4.05 7.55
CA GLY A 31 -6.72 4.91 8.73
C GLY A 31 -6.39 6.38 8.45
N LYS A 32 -6.62 6.89 7.23
CA LYS A 32 -6.33 8.29 6.83
C LYS A 32 -6.97 9.31 7.74
N THR A 33 -8.31 9.35 7.76
CA THR A 33 -9.11 10.30 8.54
C THR A 33 -8.71 10.29 10.01
N PHE A 34 -8.56 9.09 10.59
CA PHE A 34 -8.16 8.94 11.98
C PHE A 34 -6.78 9.56 12.26
N SER A 35 -5.77 9.24 11.42
CA SER A 35 -4.41 9.75 11.60
C SER A 35 -4.33 11.28 11.45
N VAL A 36 -5.09 11.84 10.51
CA VAL A 36 -5.13 13.29 10.27
C VAL A 36 -5.82 14.01 11.43
N LEU A 37 -6.97 13.52 11.88
CA LEU A 37 -7.71 14.12 13.01
C LEU A 37 -6.87 14.06 14.31
N ASP A 38 -6.26 12.91 14.61
CA ASP A 38 -5.40 12.77 15.78
C ASP A 38 -4.20 13.72 15.73
N PHE A 39 -3.56 13.83 14.57
CA PHE A 39 -2.47 14.77 14.36
C PHE A 39 -2.94 16.23 14.53
N ALA A 40 -4.06 16.59 13.92
CA ALA A 40 -4.57 17.95 13.96
C ALA A 40 -4.93 18.35 15.40
N HIS A 41 -5.67 17.52 16.14
CA HIS A 41 -6.03 17.81 17.53
C HIS A 41 -4.84 17.92 18.48
N LYS A 42 -3.73 17.23 18.20
CA LYS A 42 -2.50 17.31 19.01
C LYS A 42 -1.63 18.52 18.67
N ASN A 43 -1.80 19.12 17.50
CA ASN A 43 -0.83 20.08 16.98
C ASN A 43 -1.42 21.45 16.63
N TYR A 44 -2.76 21.62 16.66
CA TYR A 44 -3.43 22.90 16.39
C TYR A 44 -4.42 23.24 17.51
N GLU A 45 -4.62 24.52 17.75
CA GLU A 45 -5.61 25.00 18.73
C GLU A 45 -7.04 24.85 18.21
N HIS A 46 -7.22 24.96 16.88
CA HIS A 46 -8.51 24.86 16.23
C HIS A 46 -8.43 23.88 15.06
N VAL A 47 -9.44 23.02 14.94
CA VAL A 47 -9.59 22.06 13.84
C VAL A 47 -10.95 22.23 13.21
N VAL A 48 -10.98 22.50 11.91
CA VAL A 48 -12.19 22.58 11.11
C VAL A 48 -12.26 21.33 10.23
N TYR A 49 -13.25 20.47 10.49
CA TYR A 49 -13.40 19.18 9.82
C TYR A 49 -14.63 19.17 8.91
N LEU A 50 -14.42 18.93 7.62
CA LEU A 50 -15.46 18.81 6.61
C LEU A 50 -15.41 17.42 5.98
N ASP A 51 -16.39 16.58 6.30
CA ASP A 51 -16.62 15.31 5.63
C ASP A 51 -17.63 15.51 4.49
N PHE A 52 -17.16 15.51 3.26
CA PHE A 52 -18.00 15.75 2.08
C PHE A 52 -18.91 14.58 1.70
N PHE A 53 -18.68 13.41 2.28
CA PHE A 53 -19.51 12.23 2.07
C PHE A 53 -20.66 12.18 3.08
N GLN A 54 -20.37 12.39 4.37
CA GLN A 54 -21.40 12.40 5.42
C GLN A 54 -22.24 13.66 5.41
N HIS A 55 -21.65 14.80 5.03
CA HIS A 55 -22.25 16.13 5.01
C HIS A 55 -22.18 16.76 3.61
N PRO A 56 -23.01 16.26 2.65
CA PRO A 56 -23.01 16.78 1.28
C PRO A 56 -23.32 18.28 1.19
N GLU A 57 -24.02 18.85 2.20
CA GLU A 57 -24.35 20.26 2.30
C GLU A 57 -23.11 21.17 2.34
N TYR A 58 -21.97 20.68 2.85
CA TYR A 58 -20.72 21.45 2.87
C TYR A 58 -20.16 21.71 1.46
N LYS A 59 -20.57 20.94 0.45
CA LYS A 59 -20.14 21.15 -0.94
C LYS A 59 -20.60 22.52 -1.46
N SER A 60 -21.77 22.99 -1.02
CA SER A 60 -22.36 24.29 -1.43
C SER A 60 -21.50 25.48 -1.00
N VAL A 61 -20.68 25.35 0.03
CA VAL A 61 -19.73 26.40 0.46
C VAL A 61 -18.78 26.80 -0.66
N PHE A 62 -18.44 25.86 -1.53
CA PHE A 62 -17.49 26.05 -2.62
C PHE A 62 -18.16 26.42 -3.96
N ASP A 63 -19.50 26.53 -4.04
CA ASP A 63 -20.23 26.86 -5.27
C ASP A 63 -20.13 28.33 -5.66
N GLY A 64 -19.86 29.20 -4.69
CA GLY A 64 -19.61 30.64 -4.88
C GLY A 64 -18.17 30.95 -5.31
N GLY A 65 -17.67 32.08 -4.88
CA GLY A 65 -16.26 32.45 -5.00
C GLY A 65 -15.39 31.62 -4.08
N LEU A 66 -14.10 31.45 -4.44
CA LEU A 66 -13.11 30.73 -3.63
C LEU A 66 -12.25 31.72 -2.82
N ASP A 67 -12.80 32.91 -2.49
CA ASP A 67 -12.19 33.85 -1.57
C ASP A 67 -12.13 33.24 -0.15
N ILE A 68 -10.98 33.33 0.50
CA ILE A 68 -10.76 32.63 1.77
C ILE A 68 -11.57 33.23 2.91
N ASP A 69 -11.75 34.57 2.94
CA ASP A 69 -12.55 35.21 3.98
C ASP A 69 -14.03 34.86 3.84
N LEU A 70 -14.53 34.77 2.62
CA LEU A 70 -15.90 34.34 2.33
C LEU A 70 -16.09 32.86 2.70
N LEU A 71 -15.14 31.99 2.36
CA LEU A 71 -15.19 30.57 2.73
C LEU A 71 -15.21 30.41 4.26
N CYS A 72 -14.32 31.08 4.98
CA CYS A 72 -14.25 31.02 6.45
C CYS A 72 -15.54 31.55 7.10
N MET A 73 -16.08 32.67 6.60
CA MET A 73 -17.34 33.22 7.10
C MET A 73 -18.51 32.25 6.86
N THR A 74 -18.60 31.67 5.68
CA THR A 74 -19.66 30.71 5.34
C THR A 74 -19.55 29.46 6.20
N LEU A 75 -18.34 28.91 6.39
CA LEU A 75 -18.10 27.76 7.25
C LEU A 75 -18.44 28.04 8.72
N SER A 76 -18.09 29.24 9.23
CA SER A 76 -18.46 29.64 10.61
C SER A 76 -19.96 29.78 10.81
N THR A 77 -20.70 30.06 9.72
CA THR A 77 -22.17 30.15 9.76
C THR A 77 -22.81 28.75 9.77
N LEU A 78 -22.21 27.79 9.05
CA LEU A 78 -22.79 26.45 8.88
C LEU A 78 -22.36 25.48 9.98
N ILE A 79 -21.18 25.64 10.52
CA ILE A 79 -20.61 24.72 11.51
C ILE A 79 -20.46 25.45 12.85
N PRO A 80 -21.19 25.04 13.90
CA PRO A 80 -21.07 25.63 15.22
C PRO A 80 -19.65 25.49 15.79
N ASP A 81 -19.24 26.49 16.56
CA ASP A 81 -18.00 26.48 17.37
C ASP A 81 -16.68 26.37 16.58
N VAL A 82 -16.68 26.59 15.26
CA VAL A 82 -15.44 26.66 14.48
C VAL A 82 -14.80 28.03 14.57
N ASN A 83 -13.48 28.06 14.74
CA ASN A 83 -12.70 29.27 14.84
C ASN A 83 -11.57 29.28 13.80
N PHE A 84 -11.41 30.39 13.10
CA PHE A 84 -10.36 30.59 12.11
C PHE A 84 -9.33 31.59 12.66
N VAL A 85 -8.23 31.05 13.22
CA VAL A 85 -7.11 31.84 13.75
C VAL A 85 -5.87 31.56 12.92
N SER A 86 -5.27 32.60 12.35
CA SER A 86 -4.08 32.51 11.52
C SER A 86 -2.93 31.75 12.22
N GLY A 87 -2.36 30.76 11.56
CA GLY A 87 -1.26 29.90 12.05
C GLY A 87 -1.68 28.90 13.13
N LYS A 88 -2.94 28.91 13.60
CA LYS A 88 -3.43 28.03 14.69
C LYS A 88 -4.56 27.09 14.29
N THR A 89 -5.13 27.28 13.10
CA THR A 89 -6.23 26.46 12.58
C THR A 89 -5.74 25.50 11.51
N CYS A 90 -6.13 24.23 11.64
CA CYS A 90 -6.00 23.21 10.59
C CYS A 90 -7.39 22.92 10.01
N ILE A 91 -7.51 22.99 8.69
CA ILE A 91 -8.73 22.66 7.97
C ILE A 91 -8.56 21.26 7.34
N ILE A 92 -9.52 20.38 7.57
CA ILE A 92 -9.48 19.01 7.06
C ILE A 92 -10.64 18.82 6.07
N PHE A 93 -10.30 18.46 4.83
CA PHE A 93 -11.24 18.09 3.77
C PHE A 93 -11.24 16.56 3.63
N ASP A 94 -12.19 15.89 4.27
CA ASP A 94 -12.30 14.44 4.20
C ASP A 94 -13.14 14.00 2.99
N GLU A 95 -12.72 12.91 2.34
CA GLU A 95 -13.26 12.42 1.07
C GLU A 95 -13.33 13.54 0.00
N ILE A 96 -12.22 14.28 -0.17
CA ILE A 96 -12.12 15.48 -1.02
C ILE A 96 -12.53 15.24 -2.48
N GLN A 97 -12.47 13.98 -2.98
CA GLN A 97 -12.95 13.63 -4.32
C GLN A 97 -14.47 13.86 -4.49
N GLU A 98 -15.22 13.91 -3.39
CA GLU A 98 -16.66 14.23 -3.40
C GLU A 98 -16.94 15.72 -3.65
N CYS A 99 -15.92 16.59 -3.49
CA CYS A 99 -16.03 18.03 -3.73
C CYS A 99 -14.82 18.56 -4.54
N PRO A 100 -14.80 18.40 -5.88
CA PRO A 100 -13.69 18.84 -6.73
C PRO A 100 -13.34 20.32 -6.56
N ARG A 101 -14.33 21.18 -6.28
CA ARG A 101 -14.12 22.61 -6.05
C ARG A 101 -13.37 22.89 -4.75
N ALA A 102 -13.53 22.08 -3.69
CA ALA A 102 -12.72 22.17 -2.49
C ALA A 102 -11.25 21.87 -2.79
N ARG A 103 -10.95 20.91 -3.68
CA ARG A 103 -9.58 20.67 -4.16
C ARG A 103 -9.03 21.86 -4.94
N THR A 104 -9.85 22.50 -5.80
CA THR A 104 -9.46 23.75 -6.49
C THR A 104 -9.13 24.87 -5.48
N ALA A 105 -9.86 24.93 -4.36
CA ALA A 105 -9.66 25.94 -3.32
C ALA A 105 -8.28 25.82 -2.64
N LEU A 106 -7.59 24.68 -2.70
CA LEU A 106 -6.26 24.49 -2.13
C LEU A 106 -5.25 25.53 -2.64
N LYS A 107 -5.35 25.92 -3.92
CA LYS A 107 -4.52 26.99 -4.50
C LYS A 107 -4.70 28.31 -3.75
N PHE A 108 -5.93 28.66 -3.42
CA PHE A 108 -6.25 29.92 -2.75
C PHE A 108 -5.80 29.87 -1.29
N PHE A 109 -6.00 28.76 -0.59
CA PHE A 109 -5.46 28.55 0.76
C PHE A 109 -3.93 28.66 0.79
N LYS A 110 -3.21 28.08 -0.20
CA LYS A 110 -1.75 28.23 -0.29
C LYS A 110 -1.33 29.67 -0.51
N THR A 111 -2.04 30.42 -1.35
CA THR A 111 -1.71 31.82 -1.65
C THR A 111 -2.00 32.73 -0.45
N ASP A 112 -3.08 32.47 0.27
CA ASP A 112 -3.47 33.17 1.49
C ASP A 112 -2.48 32.90 2.65
N GLY A 113 -2.12 31.65 2.86
CA GLY A 113 -1.09 31.22 3.81
C GLY A 113 -1.48 31.25 5.30
N ARG A 114 -2.69 31.68 5.66
CA ARG A 114 -3.14 31.77 7.07
C ARG A 114 -3.46 30.43 7.70
N TYR A 115 -3.87 29.45 6.92
CA TYR A 115 -4.41 28.18 7.41
C TYR A 115 -3.71 26.99 6.77
N ASP A 116 -3.43 25.98 7.57
CA ASP A 116 -2.96 24.68 7.08
C ASP A 116 -4.14 23.83 6.62
N VAL A 117 -4.04 23.22 5.44
CA VAL A 117 -5.11 22.40 4.87
C VAL A 117 -4.61 21.00 4.57
N ILE A 118 -5.37 19.99 5.04
CA ILE A 118 -5.12 18.58 4.76
C ILE A 118 -6.37 17.98 4.12
N GLY A 119 -6.23 17.47 2.89
CA GLY A 119 -7.27 16.68 2.24
C GLY A 119 -7.04 15.19 2.43
N THR A 120 -8.10 14.40 2.61
CA THR A 120 -8.02 12.93 2.54
C THR A 120 -8.94 12.40 1.47
N GLY A 121 -8.60 11.24 0.89
CA GLY A 121 -9.47 10.58 -0.06
C GLY A 121 -9.07 9.14 -0.34
N SER A 122 -10.08 8.26 -0.34
CA SER A 122 -9.89 6.84 -0.58
C SER A 122 -9.91 6.47 -2.07
N LEU A 123 -10.58 7.26 -2.89
CA LEU A 123 -10.79 7.01 -4.31
C LEU A 123 -10.24 8.13 -5.20
N LEU A 124 -9.24 8.88 -4.72
CA LEU A 124 -8.63 9.97 -5.49
C LEU A 124 -7.98 9.48 -6.80
N GLY A 125 -7.42 8.27 -6.79
CA GLY A 125 -6.87 7.65 -7.99
C GLY A 125 -7.91 7.32 -9.06
N VAL A 126 -9.17 7.09 -8.66
CA VAL A 126 -10.26 6.69 -9.56
C VAL A 126 -11.29 7.77 -9.83
N SER A 127 -11.17 8.94 -9.19
CA SER A 127 -12.13 10.05 -9.36
C SER A 127 -12.21 10.56 -10.81
N GLY A 128 -11.14 10.45 -11.59
CA GLY A 128 -11.10 10.79 -13.01
C GLY A 128 -11.95 9.90 -13.92
N TYR A 129 -12.40 8.73 -13.48
CA TYR A 129 -13.22 7.81 -14.28
C TYR A 129 -14.72 8.20 -14.30
N HIS A 130 -15.13 9.17 -13.49
CA HIS A 130 -16.53 9.60 -13.36
C HIS A 130 -16.86 10.89 -14.08
N THR A 131 -15.98 11.46 -14.87
CA THR A 131 -16.24 12.71 -15.57
C THR A 131 -17.32 12.54 -16.64
N ASN A 132 -18.57 12.76 -16.24
CA ASN A 132 -19.49 13.43 -17.14
C ASN A 132 -18.92 14.85 -17.34
N ALA A 133 -18.56 15.19 -18.56
CA ALA A 133 -17.75 16.35 -18.97
C ALA A 133 -18.32 17.75 -18.66
N SER A 134 -19.15 17.90 -17.64
CA SER A 134 -19.86 19.17 -17.32
C SER A 134 -19.46 19.84 -16.00
N SER A 135 -18.50 19.28 -15.24
CA SER A 135 -18.03 19.94 -13.99
C SER A 135 -16.52 19.76 -13.78
N GLU A 136 -15.72 20.16 -14.76
CA GLU A 136 -14.26 20.20 -14.61
C GLU A 136 -13.83 21.39 -13.73
N ALA A 137 -13.84 21.17 -12.41
CA ALA A 137 -13.09 22.07 -11.53
C ALA A 137 -11.58 21.80 -11.79
N PRO A 138 -10.79 22.82 -12.14
CA PRO A 138 -9.38 22.63 -12.48
C PRO A 138 -8.60 22.10 -11.27
N ILE A 139 -7.80 21.07 -11.49
CA ILE A 139 -6.87 20.53 -10.47
C ILE A 139 -5.79 21.60 -10.24
N PRO A 140 -5.48 21.96 -8.99
CA PRO A 140 -4.50 23.01 -8.67
C PRO A 140 -3.06 22.48 -8.84
N VAL A 141 -2.63 22.22 -10.06
CA VAL A 141 -1.27 21.72 -10.35
C VAL A 141 -0.21 22.64 -9.73
N GLY A 142 0.70 22.08 -8.93
CA GLY A 142 1.77 22.80 -8.26
C GLY A 142 1.38 23.53 -6.96
N TYR A 143 0.14 23.36 -6.48
CA TYR A 143 -0.35 23.95 -5.23
C TYR A 143 -0.79 22.91 -4.19
N GLU A 144 -0.45 21.65 -4.39
CA GLU A 144 -0.74 20.55 -3.46
C GLU A 144 0.41 19.56 -3.43
N THR A 145 0.65 18.95 -2.28
CA THR A 145 1.51 17.78 -2.13
C THR A 145 0.63 16.56 -1.92
N ILE A 146 0.86 15.51 -2.70
CA ILE A 146 0.08 14.27 -2.59
C ILE A 146 0.98 13.16 -2.06
N ILE A 147 0.53 12.49 -1.00
CA ILE A 147 1.22 11.32 -0.45
C ILE A 147 0.29 10.11 -0.37
N ASP A 148 0.90 8.93 -0.43
CA ASP A 148 0.20 7.67 -0.25
C ASP A 148 0.25 7.22 1.22
N MET A 149 -0.90 6.82 1.76
CA MET A 149 -1.01 6.14 3.03
C MET A 149 -1.50 4.71 2.82
N TYR A 150 -0.71 3.77 3.30
CA TYR A 150 -0.99 2.35 3.18
C TYR A 150 -1.62 1.78 4.46
N PRO A 151 -2.22 0.57 4.43
CA PRO A 151 -2.44 -0.23 5.63
C PRO A 151 -1.16 -0.33 6.45
N MET A 152 -1.25 -0.65 7.74
CA MET A 152 -0.08 -0.77 8.61
C MET A 152 0.96 -1.70 7.99
N ASP A 153 2.21 -1.26 7.93
CA ASP A 153 3.31 -2.10 7.48
C ASP A 153 3.80 -3.02 8.61
N PHE A 154 4.78 -3.87 8.29
CA PHE A 154 5.28 -4.83 9.28
C PHE A 154 5.97 -4.15 10.48
N GLU A 155 6.65 -3.03 10.29
CA GLU A 155 7.27 -2.30 11.39
C GLU A 155 6.21 -1.66 12.31
N GLU A 156 5.14 -1.07 11.74
CA GLU A 156 4.00 -0.56 12.51
C GLU A 156 3.27 -1.68 13.26
N TRP A 157 3.18 -2.89 12.66
CA TRP A 157 2.71 -4.10 13.34
C TRP A 157 3.60 -4.49 14.50
N LEU A 158 4.93 -4.44 14.35
CA LEU A 158 5.88 -4.69 15.43
C LEU A 158 5.67 -3.70 16.59
N TRP A 159 5.49 -2.42 16.29
CA TRP A 159 5.19 -1.41 17.32
C TRP A 159 3.88 -1.70 18.04
N ALA A 160 2.83 -2.09 17.31
CA ALA A 160 1.55 -2.46 17.90
C ALA A 160 1.67 -3.67 18.83
N ASN A 161 2.61 -4.59 18.57
CA ASN A 161 2.93 -5.73 19.43
C ASN A 161 3.97 -5.44 20.52
N GLY A 162 4.28 -4.16 20.78
CA GLY A 162 5.18 -3.75 21.85
C GLY A 162 6.68 -3.92 21.57
N ILE A 163 7.04 -4.20 20.30
CA ILE A 163 8.46 -4.27 19.90
C ILE A 163 9.04 -2.87 19.89
N GLN A 164 10.08 -2.68 20.69
CA GLN A 164 10.73 -1.40 20.89
C GLN A 164 11.75 -1.11 19.78
N LYS A 165 12.07 0.17 19.60
CA LYS A 165 13.06 0.65 18.65
C LYS A 165 14.41 -0.08 18.78
N MET A 166 14.85 -0.37 19.99
CA MET A 166 16.12 -1.07 20.26
C MET A 166 16.19 -2.44 19.55
N THR A 167 15.07 -3.18 19.46
CA THR A 167 15.03 -4.45 18.74
C THR A 167 15.14 -4.22 17.22
N ILE A 168 14.48 -3.19 16.70
CA ILE A 168 14.57 -2.84 15.28
C ILE A 168 15.99 -2.40 14.91
N ASP A 169 16.61 -1.55 15.74
CA ASP A 169 18.00 -1.12 15.60
C ASP A 169 18.98 -2.33 15.64
N TYR A 170 18.69 -3.34 16.47
CA TYR A 170 19.45 -4.60 16.51
C TYR A 170 19.32 -5.39 15.19
N LEU A 171 18.11 -5.47 14.62
CA LEU A 171 17.90 -6.14 13.32
C LEU A 171 18.65 -5.40 12.21
N HIS A 172 18.64 -4.06 12.19
CA HIS A 172 19.44 -3.26 11.24
C HIS A 172 20.93 -3.58 11.36
N ARG A 173 21.47 -3.65 12.57
CA ARG A 173 22.87 -3.99 12.81
C ARG A 173 23.21 -5.39 12.29
N CYS A 174 22.36 -6.39 12.58
CA CYS A 174 22.56 -7.74 12.05
C CYS A 174 22.55 -7.78 10.51
N LEU A 175 21.72 -6.92 9.86
CA LEU A 175 21.72 -6.78 8.41
C LEU A 175 23.03 -6.17 7.90
N GLU A 176 23.51 -5.09 8.50
CA GLU A 176 24.73 -4.38 8.11
C GLU A 176 25.99 -5.25 8.32
N GLU A 177 26.07 -5.88 9.47
CA GLU A 177 27.20 -6.77 9.84
C GLU A 177 27.10 -8.17 9.21
N LYS A 178 25.94 -8.49 8.59
CA LYS A 178 25.64 -9.83 8.04
C LYS A 178 25.80 -10.95 9.07
N THR A 179 25.47 -10.66 10.32
CA THR A 179 25.58 -11.59 11.46
C THR A 179 24.24 -12.23 11.81
N PRO A 180 24.22 -13.50 12.25
CA PRO A 180 23.00 -14.18 12.65
C PRO A 180 22.30 -13.47 13.82
N ILE A 181 20.97 -13.41 13.77
CA ILE A 181 20.13 -12.92 14.84
C ILE A 181 20.06 -13.98 15.95
N GLN A 182 20.09 -13.54 17.21
CA GLN A 182 19.95 -14.41 18.37
C GLN A 182 18.64 -15.24 18.27
N ASN A 183 18.71 -16.54 18.54
CA ASN A 183 17.61 -17.46 18.31
C ASN A 183 16.27 -17.03 18.94
N ALA A 184 16.28 -16.56 20.17
CA ALA A 184 15.04 -16.12 20.86
C ALA A 184 14.36 -14.94 20.14
N ILE A 185 15.15 -13.98 19.63
CA ILE A 185 14.64 -12.85 18.84
C ILE A 185 14.19 -13.35 17.47
N HIS A 186 14.97 -14.19 16.82
CA HIS A 186 14.65 -14.76 15.52
C HIS A 186 13.29 -15.49 15.54
N GLU A 187 13.07 -16.40 16.49
CA GLU A 187 11.82 -17.12 16.63
C GLU A 187 10.63 -16.19 16.94
N ARG A 188 10.84 -15.18 17.78
CA ARG A 188 9.78 -14.18 18.07
C ARG A 188 9.40 -13.36 16.83
N MET A 189 10.38 -12.89 16.06
CA MET A 189 10.14 -12.13 14.82
C MET A 189 9.44 -13.00 13.76
N ARG A 190 9.83 -14.25 13.66
CA ARG A 190 9.21 -15.25 12.78
C ARG A 190 7.73 -15.46 13.13
N GLN A 191 7.40 -15.63 14.42
CA GLN A 191 6.01 -15.75 14.88
C GLN A 191 5.20 -14.48 14.55
N LEU A 192 5.76 -13.29 14.82
CA LEU A 192 5.10 -12.03 14.52
C LEU A 192 4.86 -11.84 13.02
N LEU A 193 5.78 -12.29 12.17
CA LEU A 193 5.57 -12.26 10.72
C LEU A 193 4.44 -13.18 10.27
N LEU A 194 4.36 -14.40 10.80
CA LEU A 194 3.25 -15.32 10.48
C LEU A 194 1.90 -14.77 10.94
N GLN A 195 1.85 -14.13 12.11
CA GLN A 195 0.65 -13.45 12.58
C GLN A 195 0.29 -12.28 11.65
N TYR A 196 1.26 -11.42 11.29
CA TYR A 196 1.05 -10.31 10.36
C TYR A 196 0.59 -10.81 8.98
N CYS A 197 1.12 -11.91 8.49
CA CYS A 197 0.69 -12.51 7.23
C CYS A 197 -0.82 -12.80 7.22
N ILE A 198 -1.38 -13.26 8.35
CA ILE A 198 -2.81 -13.58 8.49
C ILE A 198 -3.64 -12.32 8.79
N VAL A 199 -3.18 -11.50 9.72
CA VAL A 199 -3.93 -10.32 10.19
C VAL A 199 -3.87 -9.17 9.17
N GLY A 200 -2.75 -9.06 8.44
CA GLY A 200 -2.50 -7.94 7.54
C GLY A 200 -2.27 -6.63 8.29
N GLY A 201 -2.35 -5.54 7.55
CA GLY A 201 -2.16 -4.19 8.05
C GLY A 201 -3.43 -3.35 8.14
N MET A 202 -4.61 -3.89 7.84
CA MET A 202 -5.86 -3.13 7.97
C MET A 202 -6.13 -2.78 9.43
N PRO A 203 -6.19 -1.47 9.84
CA PRO A 203 -6.25 -1.08 11.25
C PRO A 203 -7.40 -1.72 12.03
N ARG A 204 -8.58 -1.90 11.40
CA ARG A 204 -9.72 -2.59 12.02
C ARG A 204 -9.41 -4.06 12.32
N ALA A 205 -8.76 -4.77 11.39
CA ALA A 205 -8.37 -6.16 11.57
C ALA A 205 -7.29 -6.29 12.66
N VAL A 206 -6.32 -5.37 12.66
CA VAL A 206 -5.29 -5.29 13.70
C VAL A 206 -5.91 -5.02 15.07
N SER A 207 -6.88 -4.09 15.18
CA SER A 207 -7.59 -3.80 16.45
C SER A 207 -8.29 -5.04 16.99
N VAL A 208 -9.05 -5.73 16.14
CA VAL A 208 -9.75 -6.97 16.52
C VAL A 208 -8.75 -8.03 17.02
N PHE A 209 -7.59 -8.16 16.36
CA PHE A 209 -6.56 -9.10 16.83
C PHE A 209 -5.99 -8.70 18.20
N MET A 210 -5.64 -7.43 18.38
CA MET A 210 -5.06 -6.94 19.65
C MET A 210 -6.04 -7.07 20.83
N GLU A 211 -7.34 -6.91 20.56
CA GLU A 211 -8.38 -7.02 21.61
C GLU A 211 -8.75 -8.47 21.93
N THR A 212 -8.77 -9.35 20.92
CA THR A 212 -9.35 -10.70 21.09
C THR A 212 -8.36 -11.83 21.02
N HIS A 213 -7.20 -11.61 20.41
CA HIS A 213 -6.22 -12.65 20.03
C HIS A 213 -6.85 -13.83 19.27
N ASN A 214 -7.98 -13.61 18.60
CA ASN A 214 -8.75 -14.62 17.91
C ASN A 214 -8.73 -14.41 16.39
N MET A 215 -8.06 -15.33 15.68
CA MET A 215 -7.94 -15.28 14.23
C MET A 215 -9.27 -15.40 13.48
N GLN A 216 -10.26 -16.10 14.03
CA GLN A 216 -11.58 -16.21 13.37
C GLN A 216 -12.31 -14.87 13.37
N ASN A 217 -12.17 -14.08 14.45
CA ASN A 217 -12.74 -12.73 14.50
C ASN A 217 -12.06 -11.81 13.50
N VAL A 218 -10.73 -11.94 13.35
CA VAL A 218 -9.94 -11.19 12.35
C VAL A 218 -10.41 -11.54 10.93
N LEU A 219 -10.53 -12.82 10.61
CA LEU A 219 -11.00 -13.26 9.28
C LEU A 219 -12.41 -12.74 8.95
N ARG A 220 -13.33 -12.75 9.93
CA ARG A 220 -14.68 -12.17 9.75
C ARG A 220 -14.60 -10.66 9.46
N MET A 221 -13.72 -9.93 10.16
CA MET A 221 -13.51 -8.51 9.91
C MET A 221 -12.94 -8.25 8.52
N GLN A 222 -11.94 -9.04 8.09
CA GLN A 222 -11.36 -8.94 6.75
C GLN A 222 -12.38 -9.25 5.65
N GLN A 223 -13.21 -10.27 5.85
CA GLN A 223 -14.31 -10.59 4.93
C GLN A 223 -15.30 -9.42 4.82
N ALA A 224 -15.64 -8.76 5.93
CA ALA A 224 -16.48 -7.56 5.90
C ALA A 224 -15.83 -6.44 5.07
N ILE A 225 -14.51 -6.20 5.22
CA ILE A 225 -13.76 -5.21 4.42
C ILE A 225 -13.79 -5.59 2.92
N ILE A 226 -13.62 -6.87 2.59
CA ILE A 226 -13.68 -7.35 1.19
C ILE A 226 -15.09 -7.10 0.60
N GLU A 227 -16.15 -7.36 1.35
CA GLU A 227 -17.52 -7.07 0.88
C GLU A 227 -17.76 -5.57 0.71
N GLU A 228 -17.25 -4.72 1.61
CA GLU A 228 -17.30 -3.27 1.45
C GLU A 228 -16.55 -2.82 0.18
N TYR A 229 -15.39 -3.39 -0.14
CA TYR A 229 -14.68 -3.11 -1.40
C TYR A 229 -15.51 -3.51 -2.64
N LYS A 230 -16.20 -4.65 -2.60
CA LYS A 230 -17.10 -5.06 -3.69
C LYS A 230 -18.27 -4.09 -3.88
N VAL A 231 -18.84 -3.58 -2.77
CA VAL A 231 -19.89 -2.54 -2.82
C VAL A 231 -19.34 -1.25 -3.46
N ASP A 232 -18.14 -0.83 -3.11
CA ASP A 232 -17.49 0.35 -3.69
C ASP A 232 -17.22 0.20 -5.19
N MET A 233 -16.76 -0.98 -5.63
CA MET A 233 -16.61 -1.28 -7.05
C MET A 233 -17.93 -1.11 -7.81
N LEU A 234 -19.06 -1.50 -7.21
CA LEU A 234 -20.37 -1.33 -7.81
C LEU A 234 -20.89 0.13 -7.76
N LYS A 235 -20.48 0.90 -6.75
CA LYS A 235 -20.92 2.29 -6.57
C LYS A 235 -20.13 3.27 -7.43
N TYR A 236 -18.80 3.17 -7.41
CA TYR A 236 -17.89 4.16 -7.94
C TYR A 236 -17.24 3.81 -9.29
N ALA A 237 -17.33 2.56 -9.74
CA ALA A 237 -16.81 2.21 -11.05
C ALA A 237 -17.73 2.69 -12.18
N PRO A 238 -17.19 2.97 -13.39
CA PRO A 238 -17.98 3.25 -14.57
C PRO A 238 -18.99 2.13 -14.83
N GLN A 239 -20.23 2.48 -15.21
CA GLN A 239 -21.33 1.51 -15.36
C GLN A 239 -20.98 0.34 -16.28
N ALA A 240 -20.23 0.59 -17.35
CA ALA A 240 -19.82 -0.42 -18.33
C ALA A 240 -18.78 -1.44 -17.75
N ASP A 241 -18.06 -1.05 -16.68
CA ASP A 241 -16.92 -1.82 -16.18
C ASP A 241 -17.18 -2.48 -14.82
N LYS A 242 -18.28 -2.16 -14.14
CA LYS A 242 -18.59 -2.66 -12.78
C LYS A 242 -18.45 -4.18 -12.64
N ALA A 243 -19.06 -4.94 -13.57
CA ALA A 243 -18.99 -6.39 -13.54
C ALA A 243 -17.56 -6.90 -13.79
N ARG A 244 -16.84 -6.28 -14.73
CA ARG A 244 -15.46 -6.65 -15.08
C ARG A 244 -14.47 -6.37 -13.95
N ILE A 245 -14.62 -5.25 -13.27
CA ILE A 245 -13.80 -4.87 -12.10
C ILE A 245 -13.97 -5.92 -11.01
N ARG A 246 -15.21 -6.29 -10.69
CA ARG A 246 -15.51 -7.34 -9.71
C ARG A 246 -14.95 -8.69 -10.14
N GLU A 247 -15.13 -9.11 -11.41
CA GLU A 247 -14.60 -10.36 -11.94
C GLU A 247 -13.05 -10.40 -11.83
N CYS A 248 -12.37 -9.30 -12.17
CA CYS A 248 -10.92 -9.18 -12.01
C CYS A 248 -10.51 -9.37 -10.54
N PHE A 249 -11.14 -8.66 -9.62
CA PHE A 249 -10.84 -8.73 -8.20
C PHE A 249 -11.05 -10.15 -7.65
N GLU A 250 -12.19 -10.78 -7.94
CA GLU A 250 -12.50 -12.13 -7.47
C GLU A 250 -11.61 -13.22 -8.11
N SER A 251 -10.93 -12.91 -9.23
CA SER A 251 -10.01 -13.83 -9.88
C SER A 251 -8.62 -13.92 -9.22
N ILE A 252 -8.23 -12.94 -8.39
CA ILE A 252 -6.87 -12.81 -7.85
C ILE A 252 -6.39 -14.08 -7.14
N PRO A 253 -7.15 -14.74 -6.26
CA PRO A 253 -6.70 -15.97 -5.63
C PRO A 253 -6.34 -17.06 -6.64
N ARG A 254 -7.16 -17.22 -7.69
CA ARG A 254 -6.92 -18.20 -8.77
C ARG A 254 -5.72 -17.84 -9.65
N GLN A 255 -5.40 -16.54 -9.81
CA GLN A 255 -4.22 -16.10 -10.55
C GLN A 255 -2.94 -16.47 -9.79
N LEU A 256 -2.91 -16.21 -8.48
CA LEU A 256 -1.75 -16.42 -7.63
C LEU A 256 -1.51 -17.90 -7.28
N SER A 257 -2.54 -18.74 -7.30
CA SER A 257 -2.42 -20.18 -7.03
C SER A 257 -1.76 -20.98 -8.15
N LYS A 258 -1.62 -20.39 -9.35
CA LYS A 258 -0.97 -21.06 -10.48
C LYS A 258 0.53 -21.11 -10.33
N GLU A 259 1.17 -22.13 -10.92
CA GLU A 259 2.62 -22.21 -11.06
C GLU A 259 3.17 -20.99 -11.81
N ASN A 260 2.54 -20.66 -12.96
CA ASN A 260 2.79 -19.40 -13.65
C ASN A 260 1.82 -18.33 -13.18
N LYS A 261 2.28 -17.43 -12.30
CA LYS A 261 1.49 -16.36 -11.69
C LYS A 261 1.29 -15.15 -12.61
N LYS A 262 1.76 -15.18 -13.87
CA LYS A 262 1.44 -14.15 -14.86
C LYS A 262 -0.07 -13.99 -14.97
N PHE A 263 -0.55 -12.76 -14.84
CA PHE A 263 -1.99 -12.50 -14.94
C PHE A 263 -2.52 -12.89 -16.31
N ALA A 264 -3.54 -13.75 -16.30
CA ALA A 264 -4.16 -14.25 -17.53
C ALA A 264 -5.64 -13.85 -17.55
N TYR A 265 -6.02 -13.04 -18.50
CA TYR A 265 -7.41 -12.59 -18.69
C TYR A 265 -8.40 -13.74 -18.92
N ALA A 266 -7.93 -14.83 -19.55
CA ALA A 266 -8.73 -16.06 -19.69
C ALA A 266 -9.05 -16.74 -18.34
N THR A 267 -8.34 -16.44 -17.27
CA THR A 267 -8.65 -16.90 -15.89
C THR A 267 -9.76 -16.08 -15.25
N VAL A 268 -9.90 -14.82 -15.63
CA VAL A 268 -11.03 -13.98 -15.22
C VAL A 268 -12.31 -14.55 -15.81
N ARG A 269 -12.34 -14.70 -17.15
CA ARG A 269 -13.47 -15.26 -17.89
C ARG A 269 -12.97 -16.01 -19.13
N PRO A 270 -13.55 -17.16 -19.51
CA PRO A 270 -13.23 -17.84 -20.76
C PRO A 270 -13.28 -16.86 -21.94
N ASN A 271 -12.23 -16.87 -22.78
CA ASN A 271 -12.02 -15.94 -23.88
C ASN A 271 -11.83 -14.45 -23.52
N GLY A 272 -11.58 -14.12 -22.23
CA GLY A 272 -11.26 -12.77 -21.78
C GLY A 272 -9.99 -12.24 -22.46
N ARG A 273 -10.03 -10.98 -22.93
CA ARG A 273 -8.91 -10.32 -23.63
C ARG A 273 -8.46 -9.09 -22.85
N GLY A 274 -7.16 -8.75 -22.97
CA GLY A 274 -6.58 -7.58 -22.27
C GLY A 274 -7.34 -6.29 -22.51
N ARG A 275 -7.71 -5.99 -23.76
CA ARG A 275 -8.49 -4.79 -24.12
C ARG A 275 -9.82 -4.64 -23.34
N ASP A 276 -10.40 -5.75 -22.86
CA ASP A 276 -11.70 -5.75 -22.19
C ASP A 276 -11.58 -5.51 -20.67
N TYR A 277 -10.40 -5.76 -20.10
CA TYR A 277 -10.17 -5.77 -18.63
C TYR A 277 -9.05 -4.85 -18.15
N GLN A 278 -8.24 -4.25 -19.05
CA GLN A 278 -7.10 -3.42 -18.65
C GLN A 278 -7.53 -2.22 -17.81
N GLY A 279 -8.59 -1.52 -18.21
CA GLY A 279 -9.17 -0.42 -17.44
C GLY A 279 -9.72 -0.87 -16.07
N SER A 280 -10.28 -2.08 -16.02
CA SER A 280 -10.79 -2.66 -14.78
C SER A 280 -9.68 -2.96 -13.77
N LEU A 281 -8.56 -3.51 -14.23
CA LEU A 281 -7.38 -3.73 -13.37
C LEU A 281 -6.75 -2.41 -12.91
N GLN A 282 -6.67 -1.43 -13.83
CA GLN A 282 -6.17 -0.10 -13.49
C GLN A 282 -7.02 0.54 -12.39
N TRP A 283 -8.34 0.44 -12.50
CA TRP A 283 -9.25 0.98 -11.48
C TRP A 283 -8.98 0.37 -10.09
N ILE A 284 -8.81 -0.97 -10.00
CA ILE A 284 -8.56 -1.66 -8.72
C ILE A 284 -7.19 -1.26 -8.15
N GLU A 285 -6.19 -1.05 -9.01
CA GLU A 285 -4.85 -0.60 -8.60
C GLU A 285 -4.88 0.86 -8.12
N ASP A 286 -5.57 1.75 -8.84
CA ASP A 286 -5.71 3.16 -8.47
C ASP A 286 -6.52 3.33 -7.16
N ALA A 287 -7.42 2.39 -6.87
CA ALA A 287 -8.10 2.29 -5.58
C ALA A 287 -7.19 1.79 -4.44
N GLY A 288 -5.95 1.39 -4.74
CA GLY A 288 -4.97 0.91 -3.78
C GLY A 288 -5.24 -0.49 -3.23
N ILE A 289 -6.05 -1.29 -3.93
CA ILE A 289 -6.47 -2.64 -3.49
C ILE A 289 -5.48 -3.71 -3.96
N ILE A 290 -4.90 -3.51 -5.14
CA ILE A 290 -3.91 -4.41 -5.75
C ILE A 290 -2.65 -3.66 -6.15
N ARG A 291 -1.62 -4.43 -6.51
CA ARG A 291 -0.38 -3.95 -7.12
C ARG A 291 0.01 -4.84 -8.27
N ARG A 292 0.42 -4.23 -9.39
CA ARG A 292 1.02 -4.97 -10.50
C ARG A 292 2.52 -5.08 -10.32
N CYS A 293 3.05 -6.27 -10.61
CA CYS A 293 4.47 -6.56 -10.66
C CYS A 293 4.83 -6.90 -12.10
N TYR A 294 5.62 -6.04 -12.76
CA TYR A 294 5.87 -6.14 -14.19
C TYR A 294 7.04 -7.04 -14.53
N ASN A 295 6.91 -7.83 -15.60
CA ASN A 295 8.04 -8.60 -16.14
C ASN A 295 9.07 -7.67 -16.76
N LEU A 296 10.33 -8.02 -16.61
CA LEU A 296 11.44 -7.33 -17.24
C LEU A 296 11.91 -8.08 -18.51
N SER A 297 12.27 -7.35 -19.55
CA SER A 297 12.97 -7.90 -20.73
C SER A 297 14.41 -8.30 -20.39
N ALA A 298 15.04 -7.52 -19.52
CA ALA A 298 16.35 -7.78 -18.93
C ALA A 298 16.36 -7.31 -17.47
N PRO A 299 17.03 -8.04 -16.53
CA PRO A 299 17.13 -7.63 -15.13
C PRO A 299 18.27 -6.64 -14.95
N GLU A 300 18.12 -5.44 -15.50
CA GLU A 300 19.13 -4.37 -15.46
C GLU A 300 18.51 -3.00 -15.23
N LEU A 301 19.30 -2.05 -14.73
CA LEU A 301 18.87 -0.67 -14.53
C LEU A 301 18.92 0.13 -15.84
N PRO A 302 17.95 1.04 -16.06
CA PRO A 302 16.79 1.35 -15.21
C PRO A 302 15.68 0.31 -15.35
N LEU A 303 15.13 -0.18 -14.24
CA LEU A 303 14.12 -1.26 -14.25
C LEU A 303 12.87 -0.86 -15.01
N ASP A 304 12.40 0.37 -14.87
CA ASP A 304 11.18 0.86 -15.53
C ASP A 304 11.33 0.83 -17.07
N GLY A 305 12.52 1.16 -17.58
CA GLY A 305 12.82 1.12 -19.01
C GLY A 305 12.83 -0.29 -19.60
N ASN A 306 13.05 -1.30 -18.78
CA ASN A 306 13.06 -2.71 -19.17
C ASN A 306 11.72 -3.41 -18.90
N SER A 307 10.70 -2.72 -18.38
CA SER A 307 9.41 -3.31 -18.06
C SER A 307 8.61 -3.64 -19.31
N ILE A 308 7.90 -4.78 -19.26
CA ILE A 308 6.99 -5.24 -20.33
C ILE A 308 5.55 -4.98 -19.86
N PRO A 309 4.84 -3.94 -20.37
CA PRO A 309 3.55 -3.51 -19.84
C PRO A 309 2.46 -4.59 -19.85
N ASP A 310 2.46 -5.48 -20.84
CA ASP A 310 1.45 -6.54 -21.01
C ASP A 310 1.79 -7.84 -20.27
N GLN A 311 2.90 -7.84 -19.53
CA GLN A 311 3.34 -9.01 -18.76
C GLN A 311 3.52 -8.65 -17.30
N PHE A 312 2.55 -9.00 -16.49
CA PHE A 312 2.60 -8.69 -15.06
C PHE A 312 1.95 -9.79 -14.21
N LYS A 313 2.33 -9.84 -12.94
CA LYS A 313 1.63 -10.53 -11.86
C LYS A 313 0.79 -9.51 -11.11
N VAL A 314 -0.26 -9.95 -10.42
CA VAL A 314 -1.12 -9.10 -9.59
C VAL A 314 -1.09 -9.61 -8.17
N TYR A 315 -0.73 -8.76 -7.22
CA TYR A 315 -0.74 -9.05 -5.79
C TYR A 315 -1.75 -8.19 -5.06
N MET A 316 -2.35 -8.71 -3.99
CA MET A 316 -3.15 -7.90 -3.08
C MET A 316 -2.25 -6.93 -2.31
N ALA A 317 -2.71 -5.68 -2.15
CA ALA A 317 -1.97 -4.65 -1.43
C ALA A 317 -1.97 -4.84 0.10
N ASP A 318 -2.74 -5.81 0.60
CA ASP A 318 -2.72 -6.28 1.98
C ASP A 318 -2.82 -7.81 2.01
N THR A 319 -1.83 -8.45 2.63
CA THR A 319 -1.74 -9.92 2.65
C THR A 319 -2.83 -10.55 3.50
N GLY A 320 -3.27 -9.92 4.59
CA GLY A 320 -4.35 -10.43 5.40
C GLY A 320 -5.68 -10.48 4.64
N LEU A 321 -5.98 -9.45 3.83
CA LEU A 321 -7.14 -9.48 2.93
C LEU A 321 -7.02 -10.59 1.89
N PHE A 322 -5.81 -10.83 1.35
CA PHE A 322 -5.59 -11.96 0.44
C PHE A 322 -5.90 -13.31 1.11
N ILE A 323 -5.42 -13.53 2.34
CA ILE A 323 -5.69 -14.76 3.10
C ILE A 323 -7.20 -14.95 3.32
N SER A 324 -7.94 -13.88 3.60
CA SER A 324 -9.40 -13.95 3.82
C SER A 324 -10.19 -14.31 2.57
N MET A 325 -9.59 -14.19 1.38
CA MET A 325 -10.17 -14.61 0.09
C MET A 325 -9.86 -16.07 -0.26
N LEU A 326 -9.01 -16.75 0.50
CA LEU A 326 -8.66 -18.15 0.31
C LEU A 326 -9.66 -19.07 1.05
N GLU A 327 -9.45 -20.38 0.92
CA GLU A 327 -10.30 -21.39 1.52
C GLU A 327 -10.31 -21.31 3.06
N PRO A 328 -11.45 -21.64 3.70
CA PRO A 328 -11.51 -21.77 5.15
C PRO A 328 -10.45 -22.76 5.65
N GLY A 329 -9.71 -22.38 6.72
CA GLY A 329 -8.63 -23.21 7.27
C GLY A 329 -7.22 -22.72 6.90
N THR A 330 -7.05 -21.99 5.80
CA THR A 330 -5.73 -21.48 5.35
C THR A 330 -4.95 -20.75 6.46
N ALA A 331 -5.63 -19.95 7.28
CA ALA A 331 -4.98 -19.25 8.40
C ALA A 331 -4.42 -20.23 9.47
N ALA A 332 -5.13 -21.31 9.76
CA ALA A 332 -4.65 -22.34 10.68
C ALA A 332 -3.45 -23.10 10.07
N ASP A 333 -3.51 -23.41 8.79
CA ASP A 333 -2.42 -24.06 8.07
C ASP A 333 -1.14 -23.21 8.07
N ILE A 334 -1.27 -21.88 7.92
CA ILE A 334 -0.14 -20.92 8.03
C ILE A 334 0.52 -21.04 9.40
N LEU A 335 -0.27 -20.99 10.48
CA LEU A 335 0.26 -21.04 11.85
C LEU A 335 0.91 -22.40 12.18
N GLN A 336 0.41 -23.48 11.59
CA GLN A 336 0.94 -24.83 11.77
C GLN A 336 2.13 -25.13 10.83
N GLY A 337 2.41 -24.25 9.88
CA GLY A 337 3.46 -24.47 8.86
C GLY A 337 3.05 -25.44 7.73
N ASN A 338 1.76 -25.82 7.65
CA ASN A 338 1.21 -26.80 6.71
C ASN A 338 0.69 -26.16 5.41
N LEU A 339 1.42 -25.25 4.84
CA LEU A 339 0.96 -24.35 3.76
C LEU A 339 0.84 -24.99 2.36
N TYR A 340 1.01 -26.27 2.20
CA TYR A 340 0.86 -27.01 0.92
C TYR A 340 1.18 -26.17 -0.34
N GLY A 341 0.36 -26.24 -1.39
CA GLY A 341 0.59 -25.57 -2.67
C GLY A 341 0.51 -24.03 -2.67
N TYR A 342 -0.16 -23.40 -1.70
CA TYR A 342 -0.29 -21.93 -1.60
C TYR A 342 0.92 -21.23 -0.96
N LYS A 343 1.84 -21.96 -0.35
CA LYS A 343 2.93 -21.40 0.45
C LYS A 343 3.76 -20.35 -0.33
N GLY A 344 4.11 -20.65 -1.58
CA GLY A 344 4.85 -19.73 -2.43
C GLY A 344 4.04 -18.47 -2.78
N ALA A 345 2.75 -18.62 -3.10
CA ALA A 345 1.88 -17.49 -3.44
C ALA A 345 1.70 -16.51 -2.27
N ILE A 346 1.51 -17.04 -1.07
CA ILE A 346 1.30 -16.27 0.16
C ILE A 346 2.55 -15.45 0.50
N PHE A 347 3.73 -16.08 0.50
CA PHE A 347 4.96 -15.36 0.84
C PHE A 347 5.44 -14.41 -0.25
N GLU A 348 5.20 -14.71 -1.54
CA GLU A 348 5.42 -13.73 -2.58
C GLU A 348 4.47 -12.53 -2.43
N ASN A 349 3.17 -12.76 -2.12
CA ASN A 349 2.25 -11.66 -1.85
C ASN A 349 2.69 -10.84 -0.64
N LEU A 350 3.17 -11.48 0.43
CA LEU A 350 3.69 -10.81 1.62
C LEU A 350 4.90 -9.90 1.29
N VAL A 351 5.84 -10.38 0.49
CA VAL A 351 6.99 -9.56 0.05
C VAL A 351 6.54 -8.44 -0.88
N ALA A 352 5.60 -8.71 -1.80
CA ALA A 352 5.00 -7.68 -2.66
C ALA A 352 4.27 -6.59 -1.85
N ASP A 353 3.54 -6.98 -0.80
CA ASP A 353 2.87 -6.09 0.14
C ASP A 353 3.90 -5.21 0.89
N ILE A 354 4.95 -5.83 1.47
CA ILE A 354 6.02 -5.11 2.17
C ILE A 354 6.71 -4.11 1.23
N PHE A 355 7.17 -4.54 0.05
CA PHE A 355 7.85 -3.66 -0.90
C PHE A 355 6.92 -2.55 -1.43
N GLY A 356 5.65 -2.87 -1.65
CA GLY A 356 4.67 -1.89 -2.07
C GLY A 356 4.38 -0.82 -1.02
N LYS A 357 4.39 -1.16 0.28
CA LYS A 357 4.25 -0.21 1.40
C LYS A 357 5.50 0.67 1.60
N MET A 358 6.64 0.28 1.00
CA MET A 358 7.83 1.12 0.85
C MET A 358 7.77 2.05 -0.39
N ASN A 359 6.60 2.16 -1.02
CA ASN A 359 6.39 2.94 -2.24
C ASN A 359 7.28 2.48 -3.42
N ARG A 360 7.58 1.20 -3.53
CA ARG A 360 8.35 0.63 -4.64
C ARG A 360 7.43 0.15 -5.76
N LYS A 361 7.80 0.43 -7.00
CA LYS A 361 7.28 -0.32 -8.15
C LYS A 361 7.82 -1.75 -8.09
N LEU A 362 6.99 -2.71 -8.45
CA LEU A 362 7.34 -4.12 -8.37
C LEU A 362 7.70 -4.66 -9.75
N TYR A 363 8.81 -5.39 -9.82
CA TYR A 363 9.28 -6.04 -11.03
C TYR A 363 9.68 -7.47 -10.72
N TYR A 364 9.49 -8.37 -11.70
CA TYR A 364 10.00 -9.73 -11.70
C TYR A 364 10.73 -9.99 -13.01
N PHE A 365 11.46 -11.08 -13.10
CA PHE A 365 12.10 -11.47 -14.34
C PHE A 365 11.77 -12.90 -14.68
N ARG A 366 11.23 -13.12 -15.89
CA ARG A 366 10.91 -14.45 -16.38
C ARG A 366 11.18 -14.56 -17.86
N LYS A 367 11.78 -15.68 -18.27
CA LYS A 367 11.95 -16.08 -19.68
C LYS A 367 11.11 -17.31 -20.01
N ASP A 368 10.82 -17.48 -21.28
CA ASP A 368 10.07 -18.64 -21.80
C ASP A 368 10.82 -19.98 -21.55
N SER A 369 12.14 -19.93 -21.35
CA SER A 369 12.96 -21.07 -20.93
C SER A 369 12.70 -21.59 -19.52
N GLY A 370 11.78 -20.96 -18.77
CA GLY A 370 11.47 -21.31 -17.37
C GLY A 370 12.37 -20.66 -16.33
N LEU A 371 13.33 -19.82 -16.72
CA LEU A 371 14.12 -19.03 -15.79
C LEU A 371 13.22 -17.93 -15.16
N GLU A 372 13.02 -17.95 -13.85
CA GLU A 372 12.16 -17.00 -13.15
C GLU A 372 12.82 -16.51 -11.85
N ILE A 373 12.73 -15.20 -11.60
CA ILE A 373 13.12 -14.49 -10.37
C ILE A 373 11.88 -13.81 -9.83
N ASP A 374 11.58 -14.02 -8.55
CA ASP A 374 10.34 -13.57 -7.92
C ASP A 374 10.22 -12.05 -7.91
N PHE A 375 11.31 -11.32 -7.55
CA PHE A 375 11.39 -9.86 -7.67
C PHE A 375 12.76 -9.41 -8.13
N VAL A 376 12.77 -8.27 -8.83
CA VAL A 376 14.00 -7.53 -9.18
C VAL A 376 13.84 -6.12 -8.64
N THR A 377 14.83 -5.64 -7.92
CA THR A 377 14.78 -4.32 -7.28
C THR A 377 16.12 -3.61 -7.36
N ARG A 378 16.12 -2.31 -7.13
CA ARG A 378 17.37 -1.59 -6.85
C ARG A 378 17.63 -1.65 -5.35
N TYR A 379 18.82 -2.13 -4.96
CA TYR A 379 19.28 -2.19 -3.58
C TYR A 379 20.75 -1.81 -3.51
N GLU A 380 21.10 -0.89 -2.62
CA GLU A 380 22.48 -0.30 -2.51
C GLU A 380 23.02 0.23 -3.86
N GLY A 381 22.13 0.84 -4.65
CA GLY A 381 22.50 1.39 -5.97
C GLY A 381 22.49 0.39 -7.12
N GLU A 382 22.52 -0.91 -6.86
CA GLU A 382 22.69 -1.99 -7.82
C GLU A 382 21.38 -2.72 -8.16
N CYS A 383 21.32 -3.29 -9.38
CA CYS A 383 20.25 -4.21 -9.75
C CYS A 383 20.39 -5.51 -8.94
N THR A 384 19.37 -5.86 -8.18
CA THR A 384 19.40 -6.96 -7.24
C THR A 384 18.26 -7.94 -7.48
N LEU A 385 18.58 -9.21 -7.62
CA LEU A 385 17.60 -10.29 -7.70
C LEU A 385 17.09 -10.64 -6.30
N VAL A 386 15.79 -10.83 -6.15
CA VAL A 386 15.19 -11.25 -4.88
C VAL A 386 14.41 -12.54 -5.12
N GLU A 387 14.81 -13.60 -4.43
CA GLU A 387 14.13 -14.90 -4.43
C GLU A 387 13.45 -15.13 -3.09
N VAL A 388 12.16 -15.43 -3.13
CA VAL A 388 11.34 -15.72 -1.95
C VAL A 388 11.18 -17.23 -1.81
N LYS A 389 11.63 -17.78 -0.70
CA LYS A 389 11.58 -19.23 -0.43
C LYS A 389 10.80 -19.51 0.84
N ALA A 390 9.76 -20.28 0.71
CA ALA A 390 8.92 -20.71 1.82
C ALA A 390 9.60 -21.76 2.76
N SER A 391 10.71 -22.30 2.33
CA SER A 391 11.54 -23.26 3.05
C SER A 391 13.00 -23.04 2.65
N ASN A 392 13.92 -23.83 3.18
CA ASN A 392 15.36 -23.71 2.90
C ASN A 392 15.74 -24.12 1.45
N GLY A 393 14.89 -23.77 0.46
CA GLY A 393 15.08 -24.10 -0.95
C GLY A 393 16.26 -23.38 -1.62
N ASN A 394 16.77 -23.96 -2.71
CA ASN A 394 17.85 -23.38 -3.52
C ASN A 394 17.34 -22.25 -4.44
N ILE A 395 18.19 -21.26 -4.71
CA ILE A 395 17.96 -20.16 -5.63
C ILE A 395 18.61 -20.45 -7.01
N LYS A 396 18.14 -21.51 -7.70
CA LYS A 396 18.75 -21.98 -8.95
C LYS A 396 18.75 -20.91 -10.03
N SER A 397 17.62 -20.19 -10.21
CA SER A 397 17.48 -19.16 -11.22
C SER A 397 18.42 -17.98 -10.98
N ALA A 398 18.51 -17.49 -9.74
CA ALA A 398 19.44 -16.41 -9.41
C ALA A 398 20.91 -16.84 -9.62
N LYS A 399 21.28 -18.07 -9.22
CA LYS A 399 22.62 -18.60 -9.49
C LYS A 399 22.94 -18.66 -10.99
N THR A 400 21.98 -19.07 -11.82
CA THR A 400 22.16 -19.10 -13.28
C THR A 400 22.41 -17.71 -13.85
N ILE A 401 21.71 -16.66 -13.35
CA ILE A 401 21.92 -15.28 -13.77
C ILE A 401 23.29 -14.77 -13.30
N LEU A 402 23.59 -14.94 -12.02
CA LEU A 402 24.86 -14.49 -11.42
C LEU A 402 26.10 -15.14 -12.04
N SER A 403 25.96 -16.39 -12.54
CA SER A 403 27.06 -17.09 -13.23
C SER A 403 27.30 -16.58 -14.67
N ASN A 404 26.47 -15.66 -15.17
CA ASN A 404 26.56 -15.10 -16.50
C ASN A 404 26.53 -13.56 -16.49
N PRO A 405 27.49 -12.90 -15.81
CA PRO A 405 27.46 -11.45 -15.61
C PRO A 405 27.55 -10.64 -16.91
N GLU A 406 28.26 -11.14 -17.93
CA GLU A 406 28.35 -10.51 -19.24
C GLU A 406 27.00 -10.44 -19.97
N LYS A 407 26.08 -11.37 -19.66
CA LYS A 407 24.76 -11.44 -20.29
C LYS A 407 23.68 -10.66 -19.54
N TYR A 408 23.75 -10.65 -18.21
CA TYR A 408 22.66 -10.13 -17.38
C TYR A 408 23.02 -8.87 -16.59
N HIS A 409 24.29 -8.50 -16.53
CA HIS A 409 24.82 -7.32 -15.82
C HIS A 409 24.33 -7.21 -14.35
N VAL A 410 24.16 -8.37 -13.69
CA VAL A 410 23.72 -8.48 -12.30
C VAL A 410 24.82 -9.11 -11.46
N SER A 411 25.14 -8.49 -10.34
CA SER A 411 26.25 -8.88 -9.46
C SER A 411 25.79 -9.49 -8.14
N GLN A 412 24.52 -9.29 -7.74
CA GLN A 412 24.06 -9.67 -6.42
C GLN A 412 22.60 -10.16 -6.38
N ALA A 413 22.32 -11.00 -5.38
CA ALA A 413 20.98 -11.48 -5.08
C ALA A 413 20.71 -11.44 -3.57
N ILE A 414 19.43 -11.39 -3.23
CA ILE A 414 18.90 -11.55 -1.87
C ILE A 414 18.00 -12.79 -1.86
N LYS A 415 18.27 -13.71 -0.95
CA LYS A 415 17.37 -14.82 -0.62
C LYS A 415 16.57 -14.46 0.62
N LEU A 416 15.26 -14.31 0.48
CA LEU A 416 14.32 -14.19 1.60
C LEU A 416 13.70 -15.54 1.90
N GLY A 417 13.79 -15.99 3.15
CA GLY A 417 13.27 -17.34 3.50
C GLY A 417 13.10 -17.59 4.99
N ASP A 418 12.76 -18.83 5.32
CA ASP A 418 12.71 -19.32 6.69
C ASP A 418 14.12 -19.75 7.14
N VAL A 419 14.98 -18.77 7.29
CA VAL A 419 16.42 -18.89 7.55
C VAL A 419 16.87 -17.74 8.44
N ASN A 420 18.03 -17.84 9.09
CA ASN A 420 18.66 -16.71 9.77
C ASN A 420 19.53 -15.90 8.80
N VAL A 421 20.05 -14.74 9.24
CA VAL A 421 20.96 -13.91 8.46
C VAL A 421 22.24 -14.69 8.15
N GLY A 422 22.68 -14.60 6.90
CA GLY A 422 23.90 -15.23 6.43
C GLY A 422 24.30 -14.73 5.04
N THR A 423 25.38 -15.30 4.51
CA THR A 423 25.88 -14.97 3.17
C THR A 423 26.24 -16.22 2.39
N ALA A 424 26.15 -16.13 1.07
CA ALA A 424 26.72 -17.06 0.11
C ALA A 424 27.38 -16.25 -1.02
N PRO A 425 28.13 -16.85 -1.94
CA PRO A 425 28.72 -16.11 -3.04
C PRO A 425 27.68 -15.23 -3.75
N GLN A 426 27.92 -13.92 -3.83
CA GLN A 426 27.04 -12.91 -4.45
C GLN A 426 25.60 -12.89 -3.90
N THR A 427 25.33 -13.51 -2.74
CA THR A 427 23.98 -13.65 -2.21
C THR A 427 23.94 -13.30 -0.73
N LEU A 428 23.08 -12.32 -0.39
CA LEU A 428 22.67 -12.04 0.98
C LEU A 428 21.49 -12.94 1.34
N ILE A 429 21.56 -13.61 2.47
CA ILE A 429 20.51 -14.52 2.96
C ILE A 429 19.85 -13.86 4.16
N LEU A 430 18.54 -13.67 4.10
CA LEU A 430 17.78 -12.99 5.13
C LEU A 430 16.51 -13.74 5.49
N PRO A 431 16.10 -13.70 6.77
CA PRO A 431 14.77 -14.14 7.15
C PRO A 431 13.72 -13.22 6.52
N LEU A 432 12.56 -13.79 6.13
CA LEU A 432 11.45 -13.06 5.48
C LEU A 432 11.04 -11.81 6.24
N TYR A 433 11.05 -11.84 7.58
CA TYR A 433 10.67 -10.68 8.39
C TYR A 433 11.64 -9.51 8.28
N MET A 434 12.83 -9.68 7.70
CA MET A 434 13.75 -8.56 7.43
C MET A 434 13.50 -7.87 6.09
N ALA A 435 12.54 -8.32 5.29
CA ALA A 435 12.22 -7.67 4.02
C ALA A 435 11.90 -6.17 4.16
N PHE A 436 11.29 -5.74 5.29
CA PHE A 436 10.98 -4.34 5.56
C PHE A 436 12.23 -3.46 5.82
N LEU A 437 13.39 -4.06 6.08
CA LEU A 437 14.66 -3.35 6.27
C LEU A 437 15.41 -3.07 4.94
N LEU A 438 14.92 -3.64 3.83
CA LEU A 438 15.51 -3.45 2.50
C LEU A 438 15.09 -2.11 1.89
N GLU A 439 15.09 -1.03 2.67
CA GLU A 439 14.82 0.32 2.16
C GLU A 439 15.88 0.75 1.14
N ASN A 440 15.51 1.61 0.17
CA ASN A 440 16.48 2.22 -0.73
C ASN A 440 17.33 3.20 0.10
N ARG A 441 18.55 2.81 0.35
CA ARG A 441 19.59 3.71 0.90
C ARG A 441 20.30 4.41 -0.24
#